data_7eb58af70d7ffb25648393a12d10e5d8
#
_entry.id   7eb58af70d7ffb25648393a12d10e5d8
#
_cell.length_a   1.000
_cell.length_b   1.000
_cell.length_c   1.000
_cell.angle_alpha   90.00
_cell.angle_beta   90.00
_cell.angle_gamma   90.00
#
_symmetry.space_group_name_H-M   'P 1'
#
loop_
_entity.id
_entity.type
_entity.pdbx_description
1 polymer ?
#
loop_
_entity_poly.entity_id
_entity_poly.type
_entity_poly.pdbx_seq_one_letter_code
_entity_poly.pdbx_strand_id
1 'polypeptide(L)'
;MQEPKIYVKMQAMKRRHKKKKINFKWIIIGIITLLLIFSVLIAAGIFRVTKVDVTGNSYYTEEEITDLVMGDYQNSLYLMLQYDYLGGKEIPFVDSVEVTMVSPSHIKIRVYEKTMIGYVKYMGSNLYFDKDGTVVESSSEVLEGIPCIKGLRFDTLTLYPPLNVANEEVFDILLSMTQMMKKYELKPDGITLQKDGEEIVLTFANVRINLGAGDNMDEKAARIKSLLPDLADKSGTLHMEEYTNESTNISFIKDK
;
A
#
# COMPACT_ATOMS: atom_id res chain seq x y z
N MET A 1 -96.12 26.37 59.65
CA MET A 1 -95.33 25.25 59.13
C MET A 1 -94.76 25.69 57.80
N GLN A 2 -93.53 26.15 57.79
CA GLN A 2 -92.80 26.61 56.58
C GLN A 2 -91.72 25.62 56.29
N GLU A 3 -91.78 25.04 55.10
CA GLU A 3 -90.69 24.21 54.61
C GLU A 3 -89.49 25.07 54.08
N PRO A 4 -88.23 24.72 54.35
CA PRO A 4 -87.09 25.41 53.75
C PRO A 4 -86.74 24.85 52.36
N LYS A 5 -86.79 25.70 51.37
CA LYS A 5 -86.27 25.41 50.02
C LYS A 5 -84.77 25.27 50.02
N ILE A 6 -84.23 24.06 49.81
CA ILE A 6 -82.82 23.82 49.66
C ILE A 6 -82.45 24.10 48.18
N TYR A 7 -81.79 25.23 47.97
CA TYR A 7 -81.13 25.54 46.66
C TYR A 7 -79.86 24.73 46.49
N VAL A 8 -79.90 23.67 45.71
CA VAL A 8 -78.70 22.99 45.26
C VAL A 8 -78.00 23.80 44.13
N LYS A 9 -76.97 24.49 44.49
CA LYS A 9 -76.10 25.25 43.54
C LYS A 9 -75.18 24.29 42.76
N MET A 10 -75.64 23.80 41.60
CA MET A 10 -74.77 23.05 40.71
C MET A 10 -73.71 23.95 40.12
N GLN A 11 -72.49 23.92 40.68
CA GLN A 11 -71.35 24.54 40.07
C GLN A 11 -70.91 23.66 38.90
N ALA A 12 -71.21 24.06 37.69
CA ALA A 12 -70.69 23.48 36.49
C ALA A 12 -69.19 23.78 36.41
N MET A 13 -68.37 22.78 36.74
CA MET A 13 -66.89 22.88 36.52
C MET A 13 -66.63 22.93 35.05
N LYS A 14 -66.56 24.11 34.45
CA LYS A 14 -65.96 24.30 33.12
C LYS A 14 -64.49 23.94 33.18
N ARG A 15 -64.10 22.69 32.84
CA ARG A 15 -62.71 22.33 32.53
C ARG A 15 -62.25 23.19 31.35
N ARG A 16 -61.57 24.29 31.64
CA ARG A 16 -60.81 25.04 30.62
C ARG A 16 -59.69 24.16 30.16
N HIS A 17 -59.84 23.45 29.02
CA HIS A 17 -58.71 22.90 28.29
C HIS A 17 -57.81 24.05 27.88
N LYS A 18 -56.71 24.24 28.60
CA LYS A 18 -55.62 25.12 28.16
C LYS A 18 -55.12 24.56 26.85
N LYS A 19 -55.53 25.09 25.68
CA LYS A 19 -54.90 24.84 24.38
C LYS A 19 -53.43 25.25 24.57
N LYS A 20 -52.53 24.24 24.64
CA LYS A 20 -51.06 24.48 24.57
C LYS A 20 -50.84 25.25 23.30
N LYS A 21 -50.42 26.49 23.37
CA LYS A 21 -49.94 27.27 22.24
C LYS A 21 -48.67 26.54 21.76
N ILE A 22 -48.77 25.77 20.71
CA ILE A 22 -47.62 25.15 20.04
C ILE A 22 -46.81 26.32 19.48
N ASN A 23 -45.64 26.55 19.99
CA ASN A 23 -44.74 27.57 19.50
C ASN A 23 -44.39 27.27 18.05
N PHE A 24 -44.84 28.08 17.12
CA PHE A 24 -44.61 27.92 15.67
C PHE A 24 -43.12 27.78 15.33
N LYS A 25 -42.25 28.38 16.15
CA LYS A 25 -40.77 28.22 16.05
C LYS A 25 -40.33 26.75 16.15
N TRP A 26 -40.95 25.96 17.08
CA TRP A 26 -40.58 24.56 17.26
C TRP A 26 -41.05 23.68 16.07
N ILE A 27 -42.16 24.06 15.44
CA ILE A 27 -42.65 23.38 14.23
C ILE A 27 -41.67 23.65 13.07
N ILE A 28 -41.22 24.90 12.89
CA ILE A 28 -40.25 25.25 11.85
C ILE A 28 -38.93 24.50 12.07
N ILE A 29 -38.45 24.48 13.31
CA ILE A 29 -37.22 23.74 13.66
C ILE A 29 -37.41 22.24 13.33
N GLY A 30 -38.52 21.66 13.70
CA GLY A 30 -38.81 20.25 13.39
C GLY A 30 -38.86 19.95 11.89
N ILE A 31 -39.45 20.84 11.09
CA ILE A 31 -39.46 20.69 9.61
C ILE A 31 -38.05 20.80 9.03
N ILE A 32 -37.27 21.79 9.48
CA ILE A 32 -35.90 21.96 9.04
C ILE A 32 -35.05 20.72 9.37
N THR A 33 -35.17 20.21 10.61
CA THR A 33 -34.43 19.00 11.03
C THR A 33 -34.86 17.79 10.20
N LEU A 34 -36.15 17.63 9.93
CA LEU A 34 -36.68 16.52 9.09
C LEU A 34 -36.16 16.62 7.66
N LEU A 35 -36.12 17.82 7.06
CA LEU A 35 -35.60 18.06 5.73
C LEU A 35 -34.08 17.76 5.68
N LEU A 36 -33.36 18.12 6.74
CA LEU A 36 -31.92 17.87 6.86
C LEU A 36 -31.63 16.35 6.94
N ILE A 37 -32.38 15.62 7.77
CA ILE A 37 -32.28 14.15 7.88
C ILE A 37 -32.60 13.51 6.52
N PHE A 38 -33.67 13.94 5.86
CA PHE A 38 -34.06 13.43 4.54
C PHE A 38 -33.00 13.70 3.46
N SER A 39 -32.41 14.89 3.48
CA SER A 39 -31.29 15.24 2.60
C SER A 39 -30.06 14.34 2.82
N VAL A 40 -29.72 14.04 4.08
CA VAL A 40 -28.61 13.12 4.42
C VAL A 40 -28.91 11.69 3.94
N LEU A 41 -30.15 11.20 4.10
CA LEU A 41 -30.52 9.87 3.63
C LEU A 41 -30.47 9.75 2.09
N ILE A 42 -30.92 10.80 1.38
CA ILE A 42 -30.81 10.85 -0.08
C ILE A 42 -29.34 10.89 -0.50
N ALA A 43 -28.54 11.73 0.13
CA ALA A 43 -27.10 11.81 -0.15
C ALA A 43 -26.42 10.46 0.09
N ALA A 44 -26.71 9.77 1.19
CA ALA A 44 -26.16 8.44 1.48
C ALA A 44 -26.50 7.41 0.39
N GLY A 45 -27.69 7.48 -0.22
CA GLY A 45 -28.10 6.58 -1.30
C GLY A 45 -27.47 6.93 -2.65
N ILE A 46 -27.41 8.21 -2.99
CA ILE A 46 -26.85 8.70 -4.27
C ILE A 46 -25.35 8.50 -4.32
N PHE A 47 -24.62 8.71 -3.21
CA PHE A 47 -23.16 8.60 -3.12
C PHE A 47 -22.68 7.18 -2.78
N ARG A 48 -23.54 6.16 -2.93
CA ARG A 48 -23.11 4.77 -2.76
C ARG A 48 -22.23 4.36 -3.93
N VAL A 49 -20.98 3.95 -3.64
CA VAL A 49 -20.03 3.47 -4.63
C VAL A 49 -20.50 2.16 -5.23
N THR A 50 -20.57 2.11 -6.55
CA THR A 50 -20.90 0.93 -7.35
C THR A 50 -19.83 0.60 -8.37
N LYS A 51 -18.94 1.57 -8.68
CA LYS A 51 -17.83 1.39 -9.60
C LYS A 51 -16.57 2.02 -9.02
N VAL A 52 -15.48 1.26 -9.12
CA VAL A 52 -14.14 1.70 -8.71
C VAL A 52 -13.18 1.44 -9.86
N ASP A 53 -12.38 2.43 -10.21
CA ASP A 53 -11.25 2.28 -11.12
C ASP A 53 -9.97 2.47 -10.29
N VAL A 54 -9.08 1.47 -10.29
CA VAL A 54 -7.80 1.53 -9.57
C VAL A 54 -6.66 1.74 -10.57
N THR A 55 -5.67 2.54 -10.20
CA THR A 55 -4.47 2.80 -11.03
C THR A 55 -3.24 2.99 -10.15
N GLY A 56 -2.06 2.58 -10.64
CA GLY A 56 -0.76 2.77 -9.96
C GLY A 56 -0.39 1.64 -8.99
N ASN A 57 -1.21 0.60 -8.92
CA ASN A 57 -0.96 -0.59 -8.12
C ASN A 57 -0.07 -1.58 -8.90
N SER A 58 0.99 -2.07 -8.26
CA SER A 58 1.89 -3.12 -8.77
C SER A 58 2.03 -4.25 -7.77
N TYR A 59 2.01 -3.95 -6.46
CA TYR A 59 2.14 -4.94 -5.38
C TYR A 59 0.80 -5.56 -4.99
N TYR A 60 -0.29 -4.79 -5.09
CA TYR A 60 -1.64 -5.23 -4.77
C TYR A 60 -2.49 -5.35 -6.01
N THR A 61 -3.46 -6.25 -6.00
CA THR A 61 -4.51 -6.32 -7.02
C THR A 61 -5.49 -5.14 -6.87
N GLU A 62 -6.26 -4.86 -7.92
CA GLU A 62 -7.31 -3.82 -7.87
C GLU A 62 -8.36 -4.12 -6.79
N GLU A 63 -8.68 -5.40 -6.58
CA GLU A 63 -9.64 -5.84 -5.56
C GLU A 63 -9.10 -5.59 -4.16
N GLU A 64 -7.84 -5.96 -3.89
CA GLU A 64 -7.19 -5.73 -2.59
C GLU A 64 -7.09 -4.24 -2.26
N ILE A 65 -6.70 -3.39 -3.22
CA ILE A 65 -6.68 -1.94 -3.01
C ILE A 65 -8.08 -1.41 -2.73
N THR A 66 -9.07 -1.88 -3.47
CA THR A 66 -10.46 -1.46 -3.25
C THR A 66 -10.92 -1.80 -1.84
N ASP A 67 -10.64 -3.00 -1.37
CA ASP A 67 -11.01 -3.45 -0.02
C ASP A 67 -10.23 -2.69 1.07
N LEU A 68 -8.93 -2.47 0.87
CA LEU A 68 -8.09 -1.73 1.82
C LEU A 68 -8.53 -0.27 1.95
N VAL A 69 -8.84 0.39 0.83
CA VAL A 69 -9.22 1.80 0.78
C VAL A 69 -10.65 1.99 1.27
N MET A 70 -11.59 1.21 0.78
CA MET A 70 -13.01 1.35 1.12
C MET A 70 -13.32 0.79 2.50
N GLY A 71 -12.81 -0.39 2.85
CA GLY A 71 -13.17 -1.10 4.07
C GLY A 71 -14.68 -1.25 4.17
N ASP A 72 -15.25 -0.83 5.31
CA ASP A 72 -16.70 -0.88 5.55
C ASP A 72 -17.48 0.30 4.93
N TYR A 73 -16.80 1.29 4.35
CA TYR A 73 -17.41 2.52 3.86
C TYR A 73 -17.64 2.47 2.35
N GLN A 74 -18.88 2.55 1.94
CA GLN A 74 -19.31 2.54 0.55
C GLN A 74 -19.84 3.91 0.07
N ASN A 75 -19.40 5.01 0.67
CA ASN A 75 -19.86 6.35 0.31
C ASN A 75 -18.71 7.14 -0.34
N SER A 76 -18.88 7.51 -1.63
CA SER A 76 -17.85 8.20 -2.41
C SER A 76 -17.45 9.57 -1.86
N LEU A 77 -18.40 10.33 -1.33
CA LEU A 77 -18.14 11.63 -0.72
C LEU A 77 -17.33 11.48 0.58
N TYR A 78 -17.70 10.49 1.41
CA TYR A 78 -16.97 10.20 2.65
C TYR A 78 -15.54 9.76 2.35
N LEU A 79 -15.35 8.83 1.40
CA LEU A 79 -14.02 8.34 1.01
C LEU A 79 -13.15 9.48 0.48
N MET A 80 -13.67 10.31 -0.42
CA MET A 80 -12.94 11.47 -0.93
C MET A 80 -12.50 12.40 0.22
N LEU A 81 -13.41 12.77 1.12
CA LEU A 81 -13.08 13.63 2.26
C LEU A 81 -12.07 12.97 3.22
N GLN A 82 -12.17 11.67 3.43
CA GLN A 82 -11.25 10.93 4.29
C GLN A 82 -9.83 10.97 3.75
N TYR A 83 -9.65 10.74 2.46
CA TYR A 83 -8.31 10.70 1.86
C TYR A 83 -7.74 12.09 1.56
N ASP A 84 -8.58 13.08 1.20
CA ASP A 84 -8.10 14.45 0.91
C ASP A 84 -7.79 15.26 2.17
N TYR A 85 -8.56 15.07 3.27
CA TYR A 85 -8.48 15.94 4.45
C TYR A 85 -8.15 15.25 5.77
N LEU A 86 -8.45 13.96 5.91
CA LEU A 86 -8.24 13.22 7.16
C LEU A 86 -7.04 12.28 7.12
N GLY A 87 -6.25 12.30 6.04
CA GLY A 87 -5.00 11.55 5.91
C GLY A 87 -5.16 10.09 5.47
N GLY A 88 -6.40 9.63 5.21
CA GLY A 88 -6.63 8.26 4.73
C GLY A 88 -6.27 7.16 5.74
N LYS A 89 -6.09 5.94 5.23
CA LYS A 89 -5.56 4.80 5.99
C LYS A 89 -4.12 4.55 5.56
N GLU A 90 -3.26 4.21 6.51
CA GLU A 90 -1.93 3.68 6.20
C GLU A 90 -2.09 2.27 5.62
N ILE A 91 -1.57 2.08 4.41
CA ILE A 91 -1.55 0.80 3.71
C ILE A 91 -0.07 0.40 3.58
N PRO A 92 0.32 -0.80 4.01
CA PRO A 92 1.71 -1.26 3.85
C PRO A 92 2.16 -1.13 2.40
N PHE A 93 3.42 -0.79 2.17
CA PHE A 93 4.04 -0.63 0.85
C PHE A 93 3.46 0.50 -0.02
N VAL A 94 2.48 1.26 0.48
CA VAL A 94 1.88 2.41 -0.19
C VAL A 94 2.36 3.69 0.48
N ASP A 95 2.84 4.64 -0.33
CA ASP A 95 3.26 5.97 0.12
C ASP A 95 2.05 6.88 0.32
N SER A 96 1.17 6.91 -0.68
CA SER A 96 -0.06 7.71 -0.62
C SER A 96 -1.16 7.16 -1.52
N VAL A 97 -2.40 7.52 -1.19
CA VAL A 97 -3.59 7.17 -1.95
C VAL A 97 -4.39 8.44 -2.23
N GLU A 98 -4.73 8.64 -3.49
CA GLU A 98 -5.63 9.71 -3.94
C GLU A 98 -6.98 9.10 -4.34
N VAL A 99 -8.07 9.57 -3.75
CA VAL A 99 -9.42 9.13 -4.08
C VAL A 99 -10.18 10.27 -4.75
N THR A 100 -10.47 10.12 -6.03
CA THR A 100 -11.19 11.13 -6.82
C THR A 100 -12.59 10.64 -7.15
N MET A 101 -13.60 11.46 -6.90
CA MET A 101 -14.97 11.18 -7.27
C MET A 101 -15.20 11.55 -8.76
N VAL A 102 -15.39 10.53 -9.60
CA VAL A 102 -15.71 10.72 -11.03
C VAL A 102 -17.21 11.04 -11.21
N SER A 103 -18.07 10.37 -10.42
CA SER A 103 -19.50 10.63 -10.28
C SER A 103 -19.93 10.20 -8.87
N PRO A 104 -21.17 10.53 -8.45
CA PRO A 104 -21.61 10.17 -7.10
C PRO A 104 -21.47 8.69 -6.73
N SER A 105 -21.58 7.78 -7.71
CA SER A 105 -21.45 6.33 -7.49
C SER A 105 -20.16 5.71 -8.07
N HIS A 106 -19.27 6.53 -8.61
CA HIS A 106 -18.04 6.08 -9.27
C HIS A 106 -16.84 6.84 -8.72
N ILE A 107 -15.88 6.12 -8.16
CA ILE A 107 -14.61 6.66 -7.68
C ILE A 107 -13.44 6.14 -8.51
N LYS A 108 -12.39 6.94 -8.55
CA LYS A 108 -11.08 6.53 -9.04
C LYS A 108 -10.09 6.59 -7.89
N ILE A 109 -9.40 5.48 -7.67
CA ILE A 109 -8.34 5.35 -6.68
C ILE A 109 -7.01 5.34 -7.44
N ARG A 110 -6.13 6.28 -7.09
CA ARG A 110 -4.75 6.28 -7.58
C ARG A 110 -3.83 5.97 -6.41
N VAL A 111 -3.04 4.93 -6.57
CA VAL A 111 -2.08 4.46 -5.57
C VAL A 111 -0.68 4.92 -5.97
N TYR A 112 0.05 5.47 -5.02
CA TYR A 112 1.48 5.75 -5.13
C TYR A 112 2.20 4.77 -4.22
N GLU A 113 2.89 3.80 -4.82
CA GLU A 113 3.60 2.78 -4.06
C GLU A 113 4.99 3.28 -3.62
N LYS A 114 5.45 2.80 -2.46
CA LYS A 114 6.80 3.07 -1.98
C LYS A 114 7.82 2.49 -2.95
N THR A 115 8.82 3.27 -3.31
CA THR A 115 9.92 2.79 -4.15
C THR A 115 10.88 1.97 -3.30
N MET A 116 10.99 0.68 -3.60
CA MET A 116 11.86 -0.24 -2.88
C MET A 116 12.80 -0.92 -3.86
N ILE A 117 14.08 -1.02 -3.51
CA ILE A 117 15.11 -1.67 -4.34
C ILE A 117 15.52 -3.05 -3.81
N GLY A 118 15.19 -3.35 -2.56
CA GLY A 118 15.49 -4.60 -1.93
C GLY A 118 14.99 -4.67 -0.50
N TYR A 119 15.14 -5.82 0.12
CA TYR A 119 14.91 -5.99 1.55
C TYR A 119 15.98 -6.84 2.20
N VAL A 120 16.20 -6.62 3.49
CA VAL A 120 17.04 -7.46 4.34
C VAL A 120 16.19 -8.14 5.42
N LYS A 121 16.56 -9.37 5.79
CA LYS A 121 15.91 -10.08 6.91
C LYS A 121 16.57 -9.65 8.21
N TYR A 122 15.77 -9.14 9.14
CA TYR A 122 16.23 -8.69 10.43
C TYR A 122 15.21 -8.99 11.53
N MET A 123 15.62 -9.69 12.58
CA MET A 123 14.79 -10.05 13.74
C MET A 123 13.40 -10.63 13.42
N GLY A 124 13.29 -11.40 12.33
CA GLY A 124 12.03 -12.04 11.93
C GLY A 124 11.14 -11.20 11.01
N SER A 125 11.55 -9.97 10.70
CA SER A 125 10.88 -9.09 9.74
C SER A 125 11.73 -8.89 8.48
N ASN A 126 11.09 -8.49 7.39
CA ASN A 126 11.73 -8.03 6.17
C ASN A 126 11.73 -6.51 6.20
N LEU A 127 12.92 -5.92 6.17
CA LEU A 127 13.08 -4.47 6.15
C LEU A 127 13.35 -4.05 4.71
N TYR A 128 12.37 -3.38 4.13
CA TYR A 128 12.44 -2.86 2.77
C TYR A 128 13.07 -1.49 2.77
N PHE A 129 13.99 -1.25 1.85
CA PHE A 129 14.70 0.01 1.75
C PHE A 129 14.67 0.57 0.32
N ASP A 130 14.76 1.90 0.23
CA ASP A 130 14.79 2.64 -1.01
C ASP A 130 16.23 2.74 -1.58
N LYS A 131 16.37 3.50 -2.69
CA LYS A 131 17.63 3.75 -3.36
C LYS A 131 18.67 4.47 -2.49
N ASP A 132 18.24 5.17 -1.47
CA ASP A 132 19.11 5.92 -0.55
C ASP A 132 19.45 5.09 0.70
N GLY A 133 19.02 3.81 0.73
CA GLY A 133 19.20 2.92 1.87
C GLY A 133 18.29 3.19 3.05
N THR A 134 17.29 4.07 2.88
CA THR A 134 16.32 4.36 3.94
C THR A 134 15.33 3.22 4.07
N VAL A 135 15.11 2.74 5.30
CA VAL A 135 14.08 1.72 5.56
C VAL A 135 12.71 2.38 5.46
N VAL A 136 11.98 2.04 4.41
CA VAL A 136 10.65 2.60 4.11
C VAL A 136 9.50 1.74 4.59
N GLU A 137 9.75 0.44 4.83
CA GLU A 137 8.72 -0.50 5.29
C GLU A 137 9.34 -1.65 6.09
N SER A 138 8.59 -2.16 7.08
CA SER A 138 8.93 -3.37 7.85
C SER A 138 7.73 -4.29 7.86
N SER A 139 7.84 -5.46 7.23
CA SER A 139 6.74 -6.42 7.11
C SER A 139 7.21 -7.85 7.28
N SER A 140 6.33 -8.73 7.74
CA SER A 140 6.55 -10.18 7.66
C SER A 140 6.27 -10.75 6.27
N GLU A 141 5.60 -10.00 5.41
CA GLU A 141 5.27 -10.40 4.05
C GLU A 141 6.46 -10.22 3.12
N VAL A 142 6.56 -11.09 2.14
CA VAL A 142 7.56 -11.02 1.06
C VAL A 142 6.85 -10.58 -0.21
N LEU A 143 7.23 -9.41 -0.72
CA LEU A 143 6.70 -8.90 -1.98
C LEU A 143 7.40 -9.56 -3.18
N GLU A 144 6.60 -10.00 -4.14
CA GLU A 144 7.13 -10.52 -5.40
C GLU A 144 7.83 -9.41 -6.20
N GLY A 145 8.98 -9.72 -6.75
CA GLY A 145 9.75 -8.80 -7.59
C GLY A 145 10.71 -7.87 -6.81
N ILE A 146 10.68 -7.88 -5.47
CA ILE A 146 11.67 -7.20 -4.64
C ILE A 146 12.69 -8.21 -4.13
N PRO A 147 13.98 -8.10 -4.47
CA PRO A 147 14.98 -9.09 -4.12
C PRO A 147 15.38 -9.05 -2.64
N CYS A 148 15.63 -10.23 -2.07
CA CYS A 148 16.27 -10.35 -0.77
C CYS A 148 17.77 -10.07 -0.89
N ILE A 149 18.25 -9.07 -0.17
CA ILE A 149 19.68 -8.70 -0.15
C ILE A 149 20.34 -9.39 1.05
N LYS A 150 21.35 -10.21 0.76
CA LYS A 150 22.18 -10.88 1.76
C LYS A 150 23.59 -10.30 1.77
N GLY A 151 24.23 -10.33 2.91
CA GLY A 151 25.61 -9.84 3.04
C GLY A 151 25.75 -8.33 3.16
N LEU A 152 24.65 -7.58 3.14
CA LEU A 152 24.67 -6.15 3.47
C LEU A 152 24.94 -6.02 4.97
N ARG A 153 26.06 -5.40 5.33
CA ARG A 153 26.46 -5.15 6.72
C ARG A 153 26.07 -3.74 7.11
N PHE A 154 25.31 -3.60 8.19
CA PHE A 154 24.92 -2.33 8.79
C PHE A 154 25.10 -2.39 10.31
N ASP A 155 25.58 -1.30 10.92
CA ASP A 155 25.92 -1.29 12.35
C ASP A 155 24.70 -1.15 13.26
N THR A 156 23.75 -0.28 12.90
CA THR A 156 22.56 0.00 13.69
C THR A 156 21.35 0.22 12.79
N LEU A 157 20.23 -0.35 13.22
CA LEU A 157 18.97 -0.18 12.56
C LEU A 157 18.20 0.93 13.29
N THR A 158 18.06 2.07 12.62
CA THR A 158 17.16 3.14 13.06
C THR A 158 16.11 3.34 11.96
N LEU A 159 14.83 3.41 12.35
CA LEU A 159 13.77 3.77 11.42
C LEU A 159 13.97 5.25 11.06
N TYR A 160 14.01 5.53 9.74
CA TYR A 160 14.13 6.85 9.10
C TYR A 160 15.52 7.37 8.69
N PRO A 161 16.66 7.23 9.39
CA PRO A 161 17.95 7.50 8.73
C PRO A 161 18.30 6.32 7.81
N PRO A 162 19.10 6.58 6.75
CA PRO A 162 19.65 5.52 5.89
C PRO A 162 20.39 4.46 6.70
N LEU A 163 20.37 3.21 6.22
CA LEU A 163 21.17 2.14 6.79
C LEU A 163 22.63 2.56 6.79
N ASN A 164 23.26 2.58 7.96
CA ASN A 164 24.68 2.88 8.06
C ASN A 164 25.50 1.67 7.58
N VAL A 165 25.91 1.72 6.33
CA VAL A 165 26.71 0.69 5.66
C VAL A 165 28.15 1.15 5.50
N ALA A 166 29.07 0.21 5.42
CA ALA A 166 30.50 0.52 5.27
C ALA A 166 30.81 1.18 3.91
N ASN A 167 30.03 0.89 2.87
CA ASN A 167 30.17 1.47 1.53
C ASN A 167 28.78 1.88 1.02
N GLU A 168 28.53 3.19 0.93
CA GLU A 168 27.24 3.75 0.43
C GLU A 168 27.04 3.50 -1.07
N GLU A 169 28.11 3.31 -1.86
CA GLU A 169 28.03 3.00 -3.30
C GLU A 169 27.27 1.69 -3.57
N VAL A 170 27.13 0.83 -2.55
CA VAL A 170 26.36 -0.41 -2.67
C VAL A 170 24.89 -0.16 -3.04
N PHE A 171 24.31 0.96 -2.60
CA PHE A 171 22.93 1.29 -2.95
C PHE A 171 22.76 1.71 -4.41
N ASP A 172 23.74 2.42 -4.99
CA ASP A 172 23.76 2.74 -6.41
C ASP A 172 23.89 1.48 -7.27
N ILE A 173 24.70 0.53 -6.84
CA ILE A 173 24.83 -0.77 -7.49
C ILE A 173 23.51 -1.54 -7.41
N LEU A 174 22.88 -1.61 -6.23
CA LEU A 174 21.60 -2.29 -6.04
C LEU A 174 20.47 -1.63 -6.84
N LEU A 175 20.43 -0.31 -6.93
CA LEU A 175 19.49 0.43 -7.76
C LEU A 175 19.67 0.07 -9.23
N SER A 176 20.91 0.12 -9.73
CA SER A 176 21.26 -0.25 -11.10
C SER A 176 20.83 -1.69 -11.42
N MET A 177 21.11 -2.62 -10.51
CA MET A 177 20.69 -4.02 -10.62
C MET A 177 19.16 -4.19 -10.66
N THR A 178 18.45 -3.49 -9.80
CA THR A 178 16.97 -3.57 -9.77
C THR A 178 16.37 -3.06 -11.07
N GLN A 179 16.88 -1.94 -11.60
CA GLN A 179 16.46 -1.40 -12.90
C GLN A 179 16.76 -2.38 -14.05
N MET A 180 17.92 -2.98 -14.03
CA MET A 180 18.33 -3.98 -15.01
C MET A 180 17.48 -5.25 -14.92
N MET A 181 17.23 -5.75 -13.72
CA MET A 181 16.35 -6.90 -13.52
C MET A 181 14.95 -6.63 -14.08
N LYS A 182 14.41 -5.43 -13.86
CA LYS A 182 13.13 -5.01 -14.44
C LYS A 182 13.19 -4.93 -15.97
N LYS A 183 14.23 -4.35 -16.54
CA LYS A 183 14.44 -4.23 -18.00
C LYS A 183 14.49 -5.59 -18.70
N TYR A 184 15.16 -6.55 -18.12
CA TYR A 184 15.34 -7.90 -18.69
C TYR A 184 14.36 -8.93 -18.13
N GLU A 185 13.41 -8.52 -17.29
CA GLU A 185 12.43 -9.40 -16.63
C GLU A 185 13.08 -10.54 -15.84
N LEU A 186 14.24 -10.26 -15.22
CA LEU A 186 14.94 -11.20 -14.37
C LEU A 186 14.34 -11.16 -12.96
N LYS A 187 14.00 -12.32 -12.41
CA LYS A 187 13.42 -12.45 -11.06
C LYS A 187 14.30 -13.38 -10.21
N PRO A 188 15.45 -12.93 -9.70
CA PRO A 188 16.25 -13.75 -8.79
C PRO A 188 15.57 -13.90 -7.44
N ASP A 189 15.75 -15.04 -6.79
CA ASP A 189 15.29 -15.28 -5.42
C ASP A 189 16.03 -14.42 -4.38
N GLY A 190 17.23 -13.95 -4.75
CA GLY A 190 18.04 -13.08 -3.90
C GLY A 190 19.31 -12.59 -4.57
N ILE A 191 19.83 -11.53 -3.95
CA ILE A 191 21.15 -10.94 -4.28
C ILE A 191 22.05 -11.13 -3.07
N THR A 192 23.22 -11.70 -3.25
CA THR A 192 24.22 -11.83 -2.19
C THR A 192 25.38 -10.92 -2.50
N LEU A 193 25.69 -10.01 -1.58
CA LEU A 193 26.86 -9.16 -1.62
C LEU A 193 27.97 -9.85 -0.82
N GLN A 194 29.10 -10.04 -1.45
CA GLN A 194 30.31 -10.59 -0.84
C GLN A 194 31.41 -9.53 -0.82
N LYS A 195 32.39 -9.67 0.07
CA LYS A 195 33.52 -8.74 0.22
C LYS A 195 33.05 -7.26 0.32
N ASP A 196 32.06 -7.01 1.16
CA ASP A 196 31.50 -5.67 1.41
C ASP A 196 30.94 -4.96 0.14
N GLY A 197 30.41 -5.74 -0.81
CA GLY A 197 29.79 -5.24 -2.04
C GLY A 197 30.67 -5.33 -3.29
N GLU A 198 31.93 -5.74 -3.15
CA GLU A 198 32.84 -5.90 -4.30
C GLU A 198 32.50 -7.10 -5.20
N GLU A 199 31.76 -8.09 -4.68
CA GLU A 199 31.29 -9.24 -5.46
C GLU A 199 29.79 -9.43 -5.30
N ILE A 200 29.09 -9.62 -6.41
CA ILE A 200 27.64 -9.73 -6.50
C ILE A 200 27.28 -11.11 -7.05
N VAL A 201 26.45 -11.82 -6.31
CA VAL A 201 25.93 -13.13 -6.71
C VAL A 201 24.41 -13.10 -6.76
N LEU A 202 23.83 -13.38 -7.93
CA LEU A 202 22.39 -13.62 -8.09
C LEU A 202 22.09 -15.09 -7.81
N THR A 203 20.93 -15.36 -7.18
CA THR A 203 20.45 -16.71 -6.95
C THR A 203 19.14 -16.92 -7.70
N PHE A 204 19.04 -17.97 -8.51
CA PHE A 204 17.86 -18.45 -9.21
C PHE A 204 17.68 -19.93 -8.89
N ALA A 205 16.72 -20.27 -8.03
CA ALA A 205 16.51 -21.63 -7.53
C ALA A 205 17.84 -22.27 -7.03
N ASN A 206 18.37 -23.22 -7.76
CA ASN A 206 19.61 -23.94 -7.40
C ASN A 206 20.86 -23.39 -8.13
N VAL A 207 20.72 -22.32 -8.89
CA VAL A 207 21.83 -21.73 -9.66
C VAL A 207 22.25 -20.42 -9.01
N ARG A 208 23.54 -20.29 -8.77
CA ARG A 208 24.19 -19.04 -8.36
C ARG A 208 24.90 -18.45 -9.58
N ILE A 209 24.76 -17.18 -9.80
CA ILE A 209 25.42 -16.46 -10.90
C ILE A 209 26.32 -15.40 -10.28
N ASN A 210 27.63 -15.61 -10.40
CA ASN A 210 28.61 -14.63 -9.92
C ASN A 210 28.88 -13.59 -11.00
N LEU A 211 28.56 -12.33 -10.68
CA LEU A 211 28.67 -11.18 -11.58
C LEU A 211 30.00 -10.39 -11.40
N GLY A 212 30.74 -10.68 -10.31
CA GLY A 212 31.89 -9.87 -9.92
C GLY A 212 31.49 -8.50 -9.38
N ALA A 213 32.24 -7.47 -9.72
CA ALA A 213 32.17 -6.12 -9.13
C ALA A 213 31.03 -5.23 -9.66
N GLY A 214 30.11 -5.75 -10.43
CA GLY A 214 28.96 -4.95 -10.92
C GLY A 214 29.25 -4.15 -12.20
N ASP A 215 30.32 -4.41 -12.87
CA ASP A 215 30.63 -3.85 -14.19
C ASP A 215 29.90 -4.60 -15.32
N ASN A 216 29.68 -3.93 -16.46
CA ASN A 216 29.04 -4.49 -17.67
C ASN A 216 27.69 -5.16 -17.39
N MET A 217 26.93 -4.65 -16.42
CA MET A 217 25.72 -5.28 -15.90
C MET A 217 24.64 -5.48 -16.96
N ASP A 218 24.49 -4.54 -17.89
CA ASP A 218 23.47 -4.63 -18.96
C ASP A 218 23.77 -5.82 -19.90
N GLU A 219 25.02 -6.02 -20.25
CA GLU A 219 25.48 -7.12 -21.09
C GLU A 219 25.37 -8.46 -20.37
N LYS A 220 25.80 -8.51 -19.11
CA LYS A 220 25.66 -9.68 -18.24
C LYS A 220 24.20 -10.08 -18.10
N ALA A 221 23.29 -9.13 -17.87
CA ALA A 221 21.87 -9.40 -17.73
C ALA A 221 21.21 -9.91 -19.01
N ALA A 222 21.51 -9.32 -20.15
CA ALA A 222 21.04 -9.80 -21.43
C ALA A 222 21.47 -11.27 -21.66
N ARG A 223 22.72 -11.58 -21.31
CA ARG A 223 23.25 -12.95 -21.44
C ARG A 223 22.60 -13.91 -20.46
N ILE A 224 22.40 -13.49 -19.20
CA ILE A 224 21.69 -14.28 -18.18
C ILE A 224 20.30 -14.64 -18.68
N LYS A 225 19.50 -13.68 -19.17
CA LYS A 225 18.16 -13.94 -19.71
C LYS A 225 18.18 -15.04 -20.75
N SER A 226 19.19 -15.06 -21.64
CA SER A 226 19.32 -16.09 -22.68
C SER A 226 19.73 -17.48 -22.15
N LEU A 227 20.46 -17.52 -21.01
CA LEU A 227 20.96 -18.78 -20.43
C LEU A 227 20.03 -19.39 -19.40
N LEU A 228 19.17 -18.60 -18.74
CA LEU A 228 18.26 -19.09 -17.68
C LEU A 228 17.43 -20.32 -18.07
N PRO A 229 16.84 -20.42 -19.29
CA PRO A 229 16.12 -21.62 -19.69
C PRO A 229 16.96 -22.89 -19.69
N ASP A 230 18.23 -22.77 -20.10
CA ASP A 230 19.17 -23.89 -20.14
C ASP A 230 19.73 -24.28 -18.76
N LEU A 231 19.53 -23.43 -17.77
CA LEU A 231 20.00 -23.61 -16.40
C LEU A 231 18.89 -24.06 -15.44
N ALA A 232 17.61 -24.07 -15.85
CA ALA A 232 16.47 -24.30 -14.99
C ALA A 232 16.53 -25.60 -14.18
N ASP A 233 17.06 -26.69 -14.77
CA ASP A 233 17.19 -28.01 -14.16
C ASP A 233 18.60 -28.29 -13.60
N LYS A 234 19.44 -27.27 -13.48
CA LYS A 234 20.83 -27.41 -13.04
C LYS A 234 21.02 -26.88 -11.62
N SER A 235 22.05 -27.41 -10.95
CA SER A 235 22.56 -26.89 -9.69
C SER A 235 24.04 -26.59 -9.83
N GLY A 236 24.44 -25.38 -9.43
CA GLY A 236 25.84 -24.95 -9.55
C GLY A 236 26.02 -23.44 -9.57
N THR A 237 27.23 -23.06 -9.97
CA THR A 237 27.60 -21.64 -10.07
C THR A 237 28.02 -21.30 -11.49
N LEU A 238 27.38 -20.30 -12.08
CA LEU A 238 27.76 -19.66 -13.33
C LEU A 238 28.70 -18.51 -13.00
N HIS A 239 29.90 -18.56 -13.54
CA HIS A 239 30.92 -17.54 -13.39
C HIS A 239 30.89 -16.59 -14.58
N MET A 240 30.60 -15.32 -14.32
CA MET A 240 30.51 -14.24 -15.31
C MET A 240 31.31 -12.99 -14.88
N GLU A 241 32.23 -13.15 -13.96
CA GLU A 241 32.99 -12.01 -13.38
C GLU A 241 33.69 -11.21 -14.49
N GLU A 242 34.31 -11.91 -15.44
CA GLU A 242 35.11 -11.32 -16.53
C GLU A 242 34.31 -11.22 -17.85
N TYR A 243 32.99 -11.41 -17.81
CA TYR A 243 32.19 -11.37 -19.02
C TYR A 243 31.98 -9.96 -19.53
N THR A 244 32.33 -9.77 -20.81
CA THR A 244 32.10 -8.56 -21.61
C THR A 244 31.66 -8.96 -23.00
N ASN A 245 31.18 -8.02 -23.83
CA ASN A 245 30.89 -8.30 -25.24
C ASN A 245 32.11 -8.75 -26.07
N GLU A 246 33.32 -8.40 -25.64
CA GLU A 246 34.58 -8.77 -26.29
C GLU A 246 35.13 -10.07 -25.72
N SER A 247 34.95 -10.32 -24.43
CA SER A 247 35.40 -11.51 -23.72
C SER A 247 34.20 -12.37 -23.28
N THR A 248 33.97 -13.48 -23.96
CA THR A 248 32.84 -14.38 -23.69
C THR A 248 33.21 -15.49 -22.71
N ASN A 249 34.11 -15.27 -21.79
CA ASN A 249 34.50 -16.25 -20.77
C ASN A 249 33.35 -16.47 -19.77
N ILE A 250 32.63 -17.57 -19.95
CA ILE A 250 31.59 -18.05 -19.04
C ILE A 250 31.90 -19.49 -18.68
N SER A 251 31.92 -19.81 -17.41
CA SER A 251 32.04 -21.20 -16.95
C SER A 251 30.94 -21.56 -15.98
N PHE A 252 30.43 -22.78 -16.10
CA PHE A 252 29.44 -23.33 -15.18
C PHE A 252 30.03 -24.50 -14.39
N ILE A 253 30.12 -24.32 -13.08
CA ILE A 253 30.63 -25.35 -12.16
C ILE A 253 29.43 -25.97 -11.44
N LYS A 254 29.19 -27.27 -11.70
CA LYS A 254 28.11 -28.01 -11.06
C LYS A 254 28.42 -28.27 -9.58
N ASP A 255 27.39 -28.18 -8.75
CA ASP A 255 27.48 -28.67 -7.36
C ASP A 255 27.67 -30.19 -7.37
N LYS A 256 28.42 -30.70 -6.39
CA LYS A 256 28.69 -32.13 -6.21
C LYS A 256 27.51 -32.84 -5.57
#